data_4118ec17b9887b51393c88852dd2d033
#
_entry.id   4118ec17b9887b51393c88852dd2d033
#
_cell.length_a   1.000
_cell.length_b   1.000
_cell.length_c   1.000
_cell.angle_alpha   90.00
_cell.angle_beta   90.00
_cell.angle_gamma   90.00
#
_symmetry.space_group_name_H-M   'P 1'
#
loop_
_entity.id
_entity.type
_entity.pdbx_description
1 polymer ?
#
loop_
_entity_poly.entity_id
_entity_poly.type
_entity_poly.pdbx_seq_one_letter_code
_entity_poly.pdbx_strand_id
1 'polypeptide(L)'
;MKKILIGLAGIILLAFIAFYIATKPTETKEGTYIPSPLALKLATSPTTDFDNTIYKNPYTGNKKILMVSTEERNMTMANGKKFSTGNHPVEMLLPILHLKNAGFDVDVVTPTGKPVAIEMWAMPEDDENVKKIYAEFKHKLEKPGSLANFVTNSLKDSTDYAAIFFPGG
;
A
#
# COMPACT_ATOMS: atom_id res chain seq x y z
N MET A 1 18.74 46.10 -19.35
CA MET A 1 18.76 45.30 -18.09
C MET A 1 17.37 45.14 -17.45
N LYS A 2 16.62 46.20 -17.10
CA LYS A 2 15.28 46.08 -16.45
C LYS A 2 14.28 45.20 -17.22
N LYS A 3 14.18 45.32 -18.55
CA LYS A 3 13.27 44.53 -19.39
C LYS A 3 13.63 43.02 -19.41
N ILE A 4 14.90 42.68 -19.33
CA ILE A 4 15.38 41.28 -19.25
C ILE A 4 15.07 40.70 -17.90
N LEU A 5 15.25 41.47 -16.81
CA LEU A 5 14.90 41.03 -15.44
C LEU A 5 13.39 40.76 -15.29
N ILE A 6 12.55 41.64 -15.87
CA ILE A 6 11.06 41.45 -15.83
C ILE A 6 10.66 40.19 -16.61
N GLY A 7 11.28 39.96 -17.79
CA GLY A 7 11.04 38.75 -18.56
C GLY A 7 11.44 37.49 -17.83
N LEU A 8 12.60 37.48 -17.16
CA LEU A 8 13.08 36.35 -16.39
C LEU A 8 12.16 36.06 -15.16
N ALA A 9 11.77 37.11 -14.46
CA ALA A 9 10.82 36.99 -13.33
C ALA A 9 9.47 36.41 -13.78
N GLY A 10 8.96 36.81 -14.95
CA GLY A 10 7.74 36.26 -15.54
C GLY A 10 7.86 34.78 -15.87
N ILE A 11 8.97 34.33 -16.45
CA ILE A 11 9.23 32.94 -16.76
C ILE A 11 9.29 32.10 -15.47
N ILE A 12 9.98 32.58 -14.45
CA ILE A 12 10.07 31.89 -13.14
C ILE A 12 8.68 31.75 -12.51
N LEU A 13 7.89 32.81 -12.52
CA LEU A 13 6.53 32.77 -11.98
C LEU A 13 5.66 31.76 -12.72
N LEU A 14 5.71 31.74 -14.05
CA LEU A 14 4.96 30.77 -14.85
C LEU A 14 5.40 29.32 -14.55
N ALA A 15 6.70 29.09 -14.37
CA ALA A 15 7.22 27.77 -13.98
C ALA A 15 6.70 27.34 -12.60
N PHE A 16 6.66 28.24 -11.61
CA PHE A 16 6.08 27.95 -10.31
C PHE A 16 4.59 27.65 -10.38
N ILE A 17 3.83 28.41 -11.16
CA ILE A 17 2.39 28.16 -11.36
C ILE A 17 2.17 26.80 -12.02
N ALA A 18 2.92 26.47 -13.08
CA ALA A 18 2.83 25.21 -13.78
C ALA A 18 3.17 24.02 -12.83
N PHE A 19 4.23 24.16 -12.04
CA PHE A 19 4.60 23.16 -11.03
C PHE A 19 3.52 22.96 -9.97
N TYR A 20 2.98 24.07 -9.42
CA TYR A 20 1.89 24.02 -8.45
C TYR A 20 0.65 23.31 -9.00
N ILE A 21 0.25 23.62 -10.25
CA ILE A 21 -0.89 22.95 -10.89
C ILE A 21 -0.60 21.47 -11.11
N ALA A 22 0.60 21.11 -11.56
CA ALA A 22 0.99 19.73 -11.83
C ALA A 22 1.09 18.86 -10.54
N THR A 23 1.38 19.47 -9.39
CA THR A 23 1.51 18.76 -8.11
C THR A 23 0.24 18.79 -7.26
N LYS A 24 -0.79 19.55 -7.68
CA LYS A 24 -2.03 19.63 -6.92
C LYS A 24 -2.74 18.27 -6.87
N PRO A 25 -3.18 17.80 -5.67
CA PRO A 25 -3.96 16.56 -5.55
C PRO A 25 -5.20 16.58 -6.45
N THR A 26 -5.52 15.41 -7.00
CA THR A 26 -6.68 15.23 -7.86
C THR A 26 -7.88 14.81 -7.03
N GLU A 27 -9.00 15.49 -7.19
CA GLU A 27 -10.26 15.09 -6.56
C GLU A 27 -10.96 14.03 -7.40
N THR A 28 -11.32 12.91 -6.78
CA THR A 28 -12.07 11.84 -7.40
C THR A 28 -13.56 12.20 -7.46
N LYS A 29 -14.33 11.44 -8.25
CA LYS A 29 -15.80 11.60 -8.33
C LYS A 29 -16.50 11.40 -6.98
N GLU A 30 -15.85 10.72 -6.05
CA GLU A 30 -16.37 10.42 -4.72
C GLU A 30 -15.98 11.49 -3.68
N GLY A 31 -15.33 12.56 -4.11
CA GLY A 31 -14.90 13.67 -3.24
C GLY A 31 -13.67 13.33 -2.38
N THR A 32 -12.94 12.30 -2.76
CA THR A 32 -11.68 11.91 -2.12
C THR A 32 -10.50 12.47 -2.92
N TYR A 33 -9.47 12.94 -2.22
CA TYR A 33 -8.25 13.42 -2.86
C TYR A 33 -7.21 12.30 -2.96
N ILE A 34 -6.58 12.21 -4.12
CA ILE A 34 -5.43 11.33 -4.40
C ILE A 34 -4.24 12.19 -4.84
N PRO A 35 -2.99 11.70 -4.73
CA PRO A 35 -1.83 12.42 -5.25
C PRO A 35 -1.98 12.72 -6.75
N SER A 36 -1.38 13.82 -7.21
CA SER A 36 -1.36 14.14 -8.64
C SER A 36 -0.51 13.11 -9.41
N PRO A 37 -0.74 12.94 -10.73
CA PRO A 37 0.10 12.05 -11.56
C PRO A 37 1.60 12.38 -11.50
N LEU A 38 1.94 13.67 -11.41
CA LEU A 38 3.35 14.08 -11.25
C LEU A 38 3.89 13.70 -9.86
N ALA A 39 3.12 13.92 -8.80
CA ALA A 39 3.53 13.53 -7.45
C ALA A 39 3.72 12.01 -7.36
N LEU A 40 2.82 11.22 -7.95
CA LEU A 40 2.96 9.76 -8.03
C LEU A 40 4.24 9.37 -8.76
N LYS A 41 4.49 9.92 -9.95
CA LYS A 41 5.70 9.63 -10.73
C LYS A 41 7.00 9.96 -9.97
N LEU A 42 6.99 10.95 -9.10
CA LEU A 42 8.16 11.34 -8.29
C LEU A 42 8.30 10.52 -6.99
N ALA A 43 7.20 9.99 -6.47
CA ALA A 43 7.15 9.34 -5.15
C ALA A 43 7.06 7.80 -5.23
N THR A 44 6.73 7.23 -6.39
CA THR A 44 6.62 5.77 -6.57
C THR A 44 7.67 5.27 -7.56
N SER A 45 8.07 4.00 -7.40
CA SER A 45 8.93 3.30 -8.34
C SER A 45 8.11 2.27 -9.14
N PRO A 46 8.37 2.10 -10.45
CA PRO A 46 7.74 1.05 -11.24
C PRO A 46 8.24 -0.35 -10.87
N THR A 47 9.36 -0.46 -10.16
CA THR A 47 9.99 -1.71 -9.70
C THR A 47 10.32 -1.62 -8.22
N THR A 48 10.64 -2.76 -7.61
CA THR A 48 11.17 -2.84 -6.24
C THR A 48 12.60 -3.37 -6.23
N ASP A 49 13.29 -3.20 -5.10
CA ASP A 49 14.61 -3.78 -4.87
C ASP A 49 14.53 -5.21 -4.30
N PHE A 50 13.55 -5.98 -4.73
CA PHE A 50 13.42 -7.37 -4.30
C PHE A 50 14.65 -8.19 -4.69
N ASP A 51 15.36 -8.72 -3.69
CA ASP A 51 16.65 -9.38 -3.85
C ASP A 51 16.57 -10.86 -4.27
N ASN A 52 15.36 -11.39 -4.49
CA ASN A 52 15.09 -12.79 -4.80
C ASN A 52 15.69 -13.77 -3.77
N THR A 53 15.78 -13.37 -2.51
CA THR A 53 16.36 -14.17 -1.42
C THR A 53 15.76 -15.56 -1.39
N ILE A 54 16.64 -16.57 -1.41
CA ILE A 54 16.31 -17.97 -1.23
C ILE A 54 16.67 -18.38 0.19
N TYR A 55 15.68 -18.81 0.96
CA TYR A 55 15.87 -19.27 2.33
C TYR A 55 16.35 -20.73 2.32
N LYS A 56 17.59 -20.97 2.81
CA LYS A 56 18.21 -22.30 2.81
C LYS A 56 17.45 -23.33 3.65
N ASN A 57 16.84 -22.87 4.74
CA ASN A 57 16.08 -23.71 5.67
C ASN A 57 14.68 -23.09 5.86
N PRO A 58 13.76 -23.24 4.89
CA PRO A 58 12.42 -22.71 5.05
C PRO A 58 11.70 -23.42 6.20
N TYR A 59 10.78 -22.73 6.83
CA TYR A 59 9.94 -23.27 7.87
C TYR A 59 9.05 -24.40 7.30
N THR A 60 8.99 -25.52 7.98
CA THR A 60 8.21 -26.71 7.58
C THR A 60 7.12 -27.08 8.58
N GLY A 61 6.91 -26.26 9.61
CA GLY A 61 5.86 -26.49 10.60
C GLY A 61 4.49 -25.96 10.15
N ASN A 62 3.52 -26.01 11.06
CA ASN A 62 2.12 -25.69 10.76
C ASN A 62 1.73 -24.25 11.13
N LYS A 63 2.62 -23.49 11.78
CA LYS A 63 2.32 -22.14 12.19
C LYS A 63 2.29 -21.19 11.00
N LYS A 64 1.33 -20.27 11.04
CA LYS A 64 1.13 -19.25 10.01
C LYS A 64 1.55 -17.87 10.51
N ILE A 65 1.49 -16.90 9.64
CA ILE A 65 1.57 -15.48 9.99
C ILE A 65 0.17 -14.89 9.87
N LEU A 66 -0.28 -14.15 10.88
CA LEU A 66 -1.51 -13.40 10.82
C LEU A 66 -1.22 -11.98 10.33
N MET A 67 -1.70 -11.63 9.14
CA MET A 67 -1.61 -10.27 8.62
C MET A 67 -2.88 -9.52 8.97
N VAL A 68 -2.73 -8.42 9.70
CA VAL A 68 -3.82 -7.50 10.07
C VAL A 68 -3.73 -6.25 9.21
N SER A 69 -4.66 -6.10 8.28
CA SER A 69 -4.69 -5.01 7.29
C SER A 69 -5.86 -4.06 7.52
N THR A 70 -5.74 -2.83 7.04
CA THR A 70 -6.85 -1.88 7.05
C THR A 70 -7.87 -2.19 5.95
N GLU A 71 -9.15 -1.96 6.26
CA GLU A 71 -10.25 -1.93 5.30
C GLU A 71 -10.70 -0.50 4.99
N GLU A 72 -10.04 0.51 5.61
CA GLU A 72 -10.37 1.92 5.44
C GLU A 72 -9.70 2.50 4.20
N ARG A 73 -10.50 3.12 3.32
CA ARG A 73 -10.04 3.71 2.06
C ARG A 73 -9.81 5.20 2.13
N ASN A 74 -10.32 5.85 3.16
CA ASN A 74 -10.32 7.30 3.23
C ASN A 74 -9.95 7.78 4.62
N MET A 75 -8.93 8.60 4.69
CA MET A 75 -8.57 9.33 5.91
C MET A 75 -9.21 10.71 5.88
N THR A 76 -9.89 11.09 6.96
CA THR A 76 -10.40 12.45 7.13
C THR A 76 -9.29 13.35 7.61
N MET A 77 -8.97 14.36 6.80
CA MET A 77 -7.95 15.37 7.12
C MET A 77 -8.50 16.45 8.07
N ALA A 78 -7.62 17.24 8.68
CA ALA A 78 -7.98 18.31 9.61
C ALA A 78 -8.94 19.36 9.02
N ASN A 79 -8.93 19.55 7.70
CA ASN A 79 -9.84 20.45 6.97
C ASN A 79 -11.19 19.78 6.61
N GLY A 80 -11.47 18.58 7.10
CA GLY A 80 -12.71 17.83 6.84
C GLY A 80 -12.76 17.14 5.48
N LYS A 81 -11.76 17.32 4.63
CA LYS A 81 -11.67 16.60 3.34
C LYS A 81 -11.15 15.19 3.54
N LYS A 82 -11.52 14.30 2.62
CA LYS A 82 -11.02 12.92 2.61
C LYS A 82 -9.82 12.78 1.70
N PHE A 83 -8.82 12.03 2.15
CA PHE A 83 -7.67 11.64 1.36
C PHE A 83 -7.63 10.13 1.22
N SER A 84 -7.26 9.63 0.05
CA SER A 84 -7.09 8.19 -0.19
C SER A 84 -6.05 7.63 0.78
N THR A 85 -6.38 6.52 1.39
CA THR A 85 -5.51 5.77 2.30
C THR A 85 -5.71 4.28 2.05
N GLY A 86 -4.94 3.47 2.73
CA GLY A 86 -5.01 2.03 2.60
C GLY A 86 -3.65 1.42 2.86
N ASN A 87 -3.51 0.13 2.61
CA ASN A 87 -2.21 -0.53 2.70
C ASN A 87 -1.39 -0.21 1.45
N HIS A 88 -0.13 0.20 1.64
CA HIS A 88 0.79 0.37 0.53
C HIS A 88 1.14 -0.99 -0.09
N PRO A 89 0.94 -1.20 -1.40
CA PRO A 89 1.07 -2.52 -2.03
C PRO A 89 2.46 -3.14 -1.82
N VAL A 90 3.53 -2.37 -1.93
CA VAL A 90 4.90 -2.88 -1.75
C VAL A 90 5.14 -3.28 -0.29
N GLU A 91 4.74 -2.44 0.67
CA GLU A 91 4.93 -2.71 2.11
C GLU A 91 4.09 -3.88 2.61
N MET A 92 3.05 -4.25 1.90
CA MET A 92 2.24 -5.43 2.18
C MET A 92 2.73 -6.66 1.42
N LEU A 93 2.93 -6.56 0.11
CA LEU A 93 3.14 -7.73 -0.77
C LEU A 93 4.57 -8.26 -0.73
N LEU A 94 5.60 -7.40 -0.60
CA LEU A 94 6.98 -7.88 -0.46
C LEU A 94 7.20 -8.68 0.81
N PRO A 95 6.76 -8.24 2.00
CA PRO A 95 6.83 -9.08 3.19
C PRO A 95 6.09 -10.41 3.04
N ILE A 96 4.91 -10.43 2.41
CA ILE A 96 4.19 -11.68 2.13
C ILE A 96 5.05 -12.61 1.25
N LEU A 97 5.69 -12.08 0.21
CA LEU A 97 6.56 -12.84 -0.68
C LEU A 97 7.74 -13.44 0.08
N HIS A 98 8.41 -12.64 0.92
CA HIS A 98 9.49 -13.13 1.78
C HIS A 98 9.03 -14.18 2.78
N LEU A 99 7.91 -13.98 3.45
CA LEU A 99 7.33 -14.94 4.40
C LEU A 99 6.99 -16.26 3.72
N LYS A 100 6.41 -16.22 2.53
CA LYS A 100 6.17 -17.44 1.73
C LYS A 100 7.45 -18.14 1.32
N ASN A 101 8.44 -17.41 0.83
CA ASN A 101 9.74 -17.97 0.49
C ASN A 101 10.43 -18.57 1.73
N ALA A 102 10.16 -18.03 2.92
CA ALA A 102 10.62 -18.57 4.19
C ALA A 102 9.77 -19.76 4.69
N GLY A 103 8.75 -20.19 3.96
CA GLY A 103 7.95 -21.39 4.25
C GLY A 103 6.71 -21.14 5.12
N PHE A 104 6.33 -19.89 5.37
CA PHE A 104 5.10 -19.56 6.11
C PHE A 104 3.91 -19.36 5.18
N ASP A 105 2.75 -19.85 5.58
CA ASP A 105 1.47 -19.37 5.04
C ASP A 105 1.04 -18.10 5.78
N VAL A 106 0.25 -17.26 5.10
CA VAL A 106 -0.25 -15.99 5.63
C VAL A 106 -1.76 -15.98 5.57
N ASP A 107 -2.39 -15.80 6.73
CA ASP A 107 -3.82 -15.53 6.83
C ASP A 107 -4.03 -14.00 6.92
N VAL A 108 -5.08 -13.52 6.26
CA VAL A 108 -5.39 -12.09 6.16
C VAL A 108 -6.68 -11.80 6.91
N VAL A 109 -6.62 -10.79 7.78
CA VAL A 109 -7.79 -10.26 8.48
C VAL A 109 -7.86 -8.75 8.37
N THR A 110 -9.07 -8.22 8.37
CA THR A 110 -9.36 -6.78 8.54
C THR A 110 -10.28 -6.58 9.74
N PRO A 111 -10.44 -5.38 10.28
CA PRO A 111 -11.25 -5.17 11.49
C PRO A 111 -12.60 -5.85 11.46
N THR A 112 -13.36 -5.75 10.35
CA THR A 112 -14.71 -6.33 10.25
C THR A 112 -14.85 -7.45 9.21
N GLY A 113 -13.79 -7.76 8.45
CA GLY A 113 -13.81 -8.74 7.36
C GLY A 113 -14.17 -8.15 6.00
N LYS A 114 -14.21 -6.83 5.87
CA LYS A 114 -14.35 -6.18 4.55
C LYS A 114 -13.04 -6.30 3.75
N PRO A 115 -13.10 -6.19 2.42
CA PRO A 115 -11.93 -6.25 1.58
C PRO A 115 -10.80 -5.32 2.04
N VAL A 116 -9.57 -5.80 1.92
CA VAL A 116 -8.38 -5.00 2.22
C VAL A 116 -8.36 -3.77 1.33
N ALA A 117 -8.21 -2.60 1.93
CA ALA A 117 -8.00 -1.37 1.17
C ALA A 117 -6.55 -1.30 0.72
N ILE A 118 -6.31 -1.25 -0.58
CA ILE A 118 -4.98 -1.16 -1.18
C ILE A 118 -4.90 0.10 -2.02
N GLU A 119 -3.81 0.84 -1.87
CA GLU A 119 -3.48 2.02 -2.67
C GLU A 119 -2.92 1.60 -4.03
N MET A 120 -3.82 1.21 -4.95
CA MET A 120 -3.44 0.67 -6.26
C MET A 120 -2.60 1.62 -7.12
N TRP A 121 -2.66 2.93 -6.85
CA TRP A 121 -1.81 3.91 -7.50
C TRP A 121 -0.31 3.77 -7.16
N ALA A 122 0.03 3.09 -6.06
CA ALA A 122 1.40 2.80 -5.65
C ALA A 122 1.88 1.40 -6.07
N MET A 123 1.08 0.66 -6.84
CA MET A 123 1.48 -0.65 -7.35
C MET A 123 2.66 -0.51 -8.32
N PRO A 124 3.78 -1.23 -8.11
CA PRO A 124 4.91 -1.20 -9.02
C PRO A 124 4.56 -1.94 -10.32
N GLU A 125 4.29 -1.18 -11.38
CA GLU A 125 3.70 -1.70 -12.63
C GLU A 125 4.63 -2.66 -13.38
N ASP A 126 5.96 -2.53 -13.21
CA ASP A 126 6.97 -3.33 -13.90
C ASP A 126 7.57 -4.44 -13.01
N ASP A 127 7.07 -4.62 -11.77
CA ASP A 127 7.55 -5.67 -10.86
C ASP A 127 6.69 -6.94 -10.96
N GLU A 128 7.21 -7.93 -11.69
CA GLU A 128 6.53 -9.19 -11.90
C GLU A 128 6.37 -10.01 -10.61
N ASN A 129 7.29 -9.89 -9.64
CA ASN A 129 7.21 -10.61 -8.37
C ASN A 129 6.04 -10.08 -7.53
N VAL A 130 5.91 -8.75 -7.47
CA VAL A 130 4.80 -8.10 -6.74
C VAL A 130 3.47 -8.39 -7.43
N LYS A 131 3.40 -8.32 -8.75
CA LYS A 131 2.17 -8.66 -9.49
C LYS A 131 1.76 -10.12 -9.29
N LYS A 132 2.71 -11.05 -9.31
CA LYS A 132 2.46 -12.47 -9.09
C LYS A 132 1.92 -12.73 -7.69
N ILE A 133 2.57 -12.19 -6.65
CA ILE A 133 2.10 -12.39 -5.28
C ILE A 133 0.76 -11.72 -5.03
N TYR A 134 0.50 -10.56 -5.64
CA TYR A 134 -0.82 -9.92 -5.60
C TYR A 134 -1.90 -10.83 -6.21
N ALA A 135 -1.65 -11.38 -7.39
CA ALA A 135 -2.61 -12.27 -8.05
C ALA A 135 -2.89 -13.53 -7.21
N GLU A 136 -1.86 -14.11 -6.59
CA GLU A 136 -2.00 -15.28 -5.72
C GLU A 136 -2.83 -14.96 -4.46
N PHE A 137 -2.62 -13.81 -3.83
CA PHE A 137 -3.31 -13.41 -2.61
C PHE A 137 -4.64 -12.72 -2.85
N LYS A 138 -4.99 -12.40 -4.09
CA LYS A 138 -6.19 -11.62 -4.44
C LYS A 138 -7.44 -12.09 -3.71
N HIS A 139 -7.69 -13.40 -3.69
CA HIS A 139 -8.87 -13.95 -3.01
C HIS A 139 -8.85 -13.68 -1.49
N LYS A 140 -7.70 -13.83 -0.83
CA LYS A 140 -7.55 -13.55 0.61
C LYS A 140 -7.70 -12.04 0.91
N LEU A 141 -7.27 -11.18 -0.02
CA LEU A 141 -7.37 -9.72 0.11
C LEU A 141 -8.79 -9.21 -0.16
N GLU A 142 -9.53 -9.83 -1.06
CA GLU A 142 -10.93 -9.51 -1.36
C GLU A 142 -11.91 -10.06 -0.33
N LYS A 143 -11.56 -11.19 0.31
CA LYS A 143 -12.38 -11.88 1.30
C LYS A 143 -11.57 -12.25 2.55
N PRO A 144 -11.05 -11.24 3.27
CA PRO A 144 -10.28 -11.49 4.50
C PRO A 144 -11.19 -12.00 5.61
N GLY A 145 -10.57 -12.59 6.64
CA GLY A 145 -11.27 -12.87 7.90
C GLY A 145 -11.60 -11.58 8.66
N SER A 146 -12.58 -11.67 9.56
CA SER A 146 -12.88 -10.60 10.52
C SER A 146 -11.99 -10.73 11.75
N LEU A 147 -11.17 -9.71 12.04
CA LEU A 147 -10.35 -9.66 13.25
C LEU A 147 -11.22 -9.70 14.51
N ALA A 148 -12.36 -9.02 14.52
CA ALA A 148 -13.29 -9.04 15.63
C ALA A 148 -13.77 -10.46 15.95
N ASN A 149 -14.14 -11.22 14.91
CA ASN A 149 -14.54 -12.62 15.07
C ASN A 149 -13.35 -13.51 15.46
N PHE A 150 -12.18 -13.25 14.89
CA PHE A 150 -10.96 -13.98 15.20
C PHE A 150 -10.59 -13.84 16.68
N VAL A 151 -10.57 -12.62 17.21
CA VAL A 151 -10.29 -12.35 18.63
C VAL A 151 -11.30 -13.04 19.55
N THR A 152 -12.56 -13.05 19.18
CA THR A 152 -13.62 -13.63 20.01
C THR A 152 -13.61 -15.17 20.01
N ASN A 153 -13.34 -15.79 18.85
CA ASN A 153 -13.56 -17.21 18.64
C ASN A 153 -12.28 -18.04 18.53
N SER A 154 -11.17 -17.46 18.04
CA SER A 154 -9.99 -18.22 17.63
C SER A 154 -8.72 -17.92 18.43
N LEU A 155 -8.69 -16.81 19.17
CA LEU A 155 -7.51 -16.43 19.98
C LEU A 155 -7.28 -17.35 21.20
N LYS A 156 -8.19 -18.28 21.47
CA LYS A 156 -8.03 -19.28 22.54
C LYS A 156 -6.85 -20.22 22.26
N ASP A 157 -6.47 -20.39 20.98
CA ASP A 157 -5.32 -21.18 20.54
C ASP A 157 -4.33 -20.30 19.75
N SER A 158 -3.66 -19.38 20.46
CA SER A 158 -2.57 -18.54 19.88
C SER A 158 -1.38 -19.37 19.38
N THR A 159 -1.44 -20.68 19.47
CA THR A 159 -0.39 -21.62 19.04
C THR A 159 -0.29 -21.77 17.52
N ASP A 160 -1.34 -21.39 16.76
CA ASP A 160 -1.40 -21.59 15.31
C ASP A 160 -0.62 -20.52 14.54
N TYR A 161 -0.22 -19.43 15.19
CA TYR A 161 0.50 -18.33 14.56
C TYR A 161 1.89 -18.16 15.16
N ALA A 162 2.89 -17.98 14.29
CA ALA A 162 4.26 -17.70 14.67
C ALA A 162 4.45 -16.19 14.96
N ALA A 163 3.73 -15.34 14.24
CA ALA A 163 3.81 -13.89 14.40
C ALA A 163 2.54 -13.19 13.87
N ILE A 164 2.39 -11.91 14.23
CA ILE A 164 1.41 -10.98 13.66
C ILE A 164 2.18 -9.95 12.85
N PHE A 165 1.69 -9.65 11.65
CA PHE A 165 2.25 -8.67 10.75
C PHE A 165 1.23 -7.57 10.48
N PHE A 166 1.63 -6.31 10.66
CA PHE A 166 0.86 -5.12 10.34
C PHE A 166 1.57 -4.41 9.18
N PRO A 167 1.03 -4.48 7.96
CA PRO A 167 1.61 -3.74 6.84
C PRO A 167 1.48 -2.24 7.06
N GLY A 168 2.44 -1.48 6.54
CA GLY A 168 2.40 -0.03 6.52
C GLY A 168 1.49 0.52 5.42
N GLY A 169 1.30 1.87 5.43
CA GLY A 169 0.50 2.60 4.47
C GLY A 169 0.13 3.99 4.94
#